data_178cb3080bbfb4cf38f59c698015b4bc
#
_entry.id   178cb3080bbfb4cf38f59c698015b4bc
#
_cell.length_a   1.000
_cell.length_b   1.000
_cell.length_c   1.000
_cell.angle_alpha   90.00
_cell.angle_beta   90.00
_cell.angle_gamma   90.00
#
_symmetry.space_group_name_H-M   'P 1'
#
loop_
_entity.id
_entity.type
_entity.pdbx_description
1 polymer ?
#
loop_
_entity_poly.entity_id
_entity_poly.type
_entity_poly.pdbx_seq_one_letter_code
_entity_poly.pdbx_strand_id
1 'polypeptide(L)'
;MVEVKNLEVFGLDRALNAKGNSFNVGEIDTTLPFDKTDDNKQWQVAKSLGGNMFPHQSHDAFIKGILVIFDIKGNGVFMPEFQRYHFADIVMSQSTMHSMDKFMTSDYDPFTKYVSENTKKEARANYERYVEAKKSGDKQKIYEAFEIMVHNLPRGLELWATVTTNYLQLKTIV
;
A
#
# COMPACT_ATOMS: atom_id res chain seq x y z
N MET A 1 6.16 -3.85 12.23
CA MET A 1 7.18 -3.64 11.16
C MET A 1 6.40 -3.52 9.87
N VAL A 2 6.74 -2.57 9.00
CA VAL A 2 6.09 -2.50 7.69
C VAL A 2 6.55 -3.71 6.86
N GLU A 3 5.62 -4.36 6.18
CA GLU A 3 5.88 -5.51 5.32
C GLU A 3 5.28 -5.22 3.94
N VAL A 4 6.02 -5.52 2.87
CA VAL A 4 5.57 -5.36 1.48
C VAL A 4 5.61 -6.71 0.78
N LYS A 5 4.54 -7.04 0.06
CA LYS A 5 4.39 -8.30 -0.71
C LYS A 5 3.75 -8.05 -2.06
N ASN A 6 3.73 -9.09 -2.87
CA ASN A 6 2.98 -9.16 -4.14
C ASN A 6 3.23 -7.95 -5.05
N LEU A 7 4.51 -7.56 -5.20
CA LEU A 7 4.88 -6.43 -6.03
C LEU A 7 4.79 -6.81 -7.51
N GLU A 8 4.02 -6.02 -8.24
CA GLU A 8 3.86 -6.12 -9.69
C GLU A 8 4.23 -4.80 -10.37
N VAL A 9 4.82 -4.88 -11.55
CA VAL A 9 5.28 -3.72 -12.34
C VAL A 9 4.70 -3.78 -13.74
N PHE A 10 4.07 -2.70 -14.17
CA PHE A 10 3.40 -2.59 -15.47
C PHE A 10 3.93 -1.41 -16.28
N GLY A 11 3.89 -1.52 -17.61
CA GLY A 11 4.18 -0.42 -18.50
C GLY A 11 5.66 -0.09 -18.67
N LEU A 12 6.59 -0.94 -18.20
CA LEU A 12 8.03 -0.69 -18.29
C LEU A 12 8.50 -0.44 -19.72
N ASP A 13 8.21 -1.35 -20.64
CA ASP A 13 8.64 -1.23 -22.05
C ASP A 13 8.05 0.03 -22.70
N ARG A 14 6.77 0.29 -22.43
CA ARG A 14 6.08 1.46 -22.94
C ARG A 14 6.69 2.79 -22.43
N ALA A 15 7.04 2.85 -21.15
CA ALA A 15 7.69 4.01 -20.56
C ALA A 15 9.10 4.22 -21.12
N LEU A 16 9.85 3.12 -21.33
CA LEU A 16 11.18 3.16 -21.94
C LEU A 16 11.14 3.64 -23.39
N ASN A 17 10.18 3.17 -24.19
CA ASN A 17 9.97 3.67 -25.55
C ASN A 17 9.55 5.14 -25.56
N ALA A 18 8.62 5.53 -24.68
CA ALA A 18 8.14 6.91 -24.57
C ALA A 18 9.24 7.92 -24.18
N LYS A 19 10.32 7.48 -23.54
CA LYS A 19 11.49 8.32 -23.23
C LYS A 19 12.06 8.99 -24.49
N GLY A 20 12.00 8.32 -25.64
CA GLY A 20 12.49 8.84 -26.92
C GLY A 20 11.56 9.82 -27.63
N ASN A 21 10.32 10.00 -27.16
CA ASN A 21 9.28 10.76 -27.88
C ASN A 21 9.67 12.23 -28.14
N SER A 22 10.45 12.85 -27.26
CA SER A 22 10.92 14.22 -27.42
C SER A 22 11.84 14.42 -28.63
N PHE A 23 12.37 13.34 -29.19
CA PHE A 23 13.26 13.36 -30.36
C PHE A 23 12.60 12.81 -31.62
N ASN A 24 11.39 12.27 -31.52
CA ASN A 24 10.66 11.69 -32.62
C ASN A 24 9.79 12.74 -33.34
N VAL A 25 9.68 12.58 -34.66
CA VAL A 25 8.80 13.41 -35.51
C VAL A 25 7.85 12.48 -36.25
N GLY A 26 6.55 12.78 -36.21
CA GLY A 26 5.51 11.98 -36.83
C GLY A 26 4.81 11.02 -35.87
N GLU A 27 4.34 9.90 -36.37
CA GLU A 27 3.61 8.89 -35.58
C GLU A 27 4.54 8.18 -34.60
N ILE A 28 4.04 7.91 -33.39
CA ILE A 28 4.77 7.30 -32.30
C ILE A 28 4.16 5.94 -31.98
N ASP A 29 4.94 4.89 -31.98
CA ASP A 29 4.55 3.58 -31.44
C ASP A 29 5.43 3.21 -30.23
N THR A 30 4.81 3.18 -29.06
CA THR A 30 5.46 2.80 -27.81
C THR A 30 5.08 1.39 -27.34
N THR A 31 4.36 0.62 -28.16
CA THR A 31 3.83 -0.70 -27.76
C THR A 31 4.82 -1.85 -27.97
N LEU A 32 5.87 -1.61 -28.72
CA LEU A 32 6.88 -2.63 -29.02
C LEU A 32 7.68 -3.03 -27.76
N PRO A 33 8.12 -4.29 -27.67
CA PRO A 33 9.07 -4.70 -26.64
C PRO A 33 10.34 -3.83 -26.68
N PHE A 34 10.80 -3.40 -25.51
CA PHE A 34 12.04 -2.62 -25.41
C PHE A 34 13.23 -3.56 -25.18
N ASP A 35 14.29 -3.38 -25.95
CA ASP A 35 15.52 -4.13 -25.76
C ASP A 35 16.27 -3.64 -24.50
N LYS A 36 16.31 -4.49 -23.48
CA LYS A 36 16.93 -4.27 -22.17
C LYS A 36 18.30 -4.92 -22.03
N THR A 37 18.97 -5.23 -23.17
CA THR A 37 20.33 -5.76 -23.16
C THR A 37 21.36 -4.68 -22.78
N ASP A 38 22.47 -5.09 -22.18
CA ASP A 38 23.52 -4.16 -21.80
C ASP A 38 24.23 -3.50 -22.98
N ASP A 39 24.12 -4.06 -24.18
CA ASP A 39 24.65 -3.47 -25.42
C ASP A 39 23.75 -2.35 -25.96
N ASN A 40 22.51 -2.28 -25.53
CA ASN A 40 21.59 -1.23 -25.95
C ASN A 40 21.90 0.11 -25.24
N LYS A 41 22.42 1.08 -26.00
CA LYS A 41 22.73 2.41 -25.49
C LYS A 41 21.52 3.14 -24.89
N GLN A 42 20.32 2.93 -25.46
CA GLN A 42 19.08 3.54 -24.94
C GLN A 42 18.69 2.95 -23.59
N TRP A 43 18.95 1.67 -23.35
CA TRP A 43 18.79 1.03 -22.06
C TRP A 43 19.77 1.59 -21.03
N GLN A 44 21.06 1.77 -21.40
CA GLN A 44 22.06 2.39 -20.51
C GLN A 44 21.67 3.81 -20.11
N VAL A 45 21.18 4.61 -21.07
CA VAL A 45 20.66 5.96 -20.78
C VAL A 45 19.45 5.90 -19.86
N ALA A 46 18.50 4.99 -20.10
CA ALA A 46 17.32 4.84 -19.23
C ALA A 46 17.70 4.45 -17.80
N LYS A 47 18.64 3.52 -17.62
CA LYS A 47 19.18 3.14 -16.30
C LYS A 47 19.81 4.33 -15.59
N SER A 48 20.61 5.12 -16.29
CA SER A 48 21.27 6.31 -15.73
C SER A 48 20.25 7.37 -15.30
N LEU A 49 19.27 7.69 -16.14
CA LEU A 49 18.25 8.69 -15.84
C LEU A 49 17.29 8.22 -14.73
N GLY A 50 16.82 6.97 -14.84
CA GLY A 50 15.88 6.40 -13.86
C GLY A 50 16.52 6.10 -12.51
N GLY A 51 17.81 5.71 -12.50
CA GLY A 51 18.57 5.36 -11.30
C GLY A 51 19.12 6.56 -10.53
N ASN A 52 19.00 7.79 -11.04
CA ASN A 52 19.46 8.97 -10.31
C ASN A 52 18.69 9.13 -9.00
N MET A 53 19.41 9.38 -7.91
CA MET A 53 18.83 9.48 -6.56
C MET A 53 17.83 10.63 -6.41
N PHE A 54 18.03 11.73 -7.15
CA PHE A 54 17.18 12.92 -7.03
C PHE A 54 16.11 12.94 -8.13
N PRO A 55 14.80 12.89 -7.78
CA PRO A 55 13.72 13.00 -8.76
C PRO A 55 13.81 14.34 -9.51
N HIS A 56 13.37 14.34 -10.77
CA HIS A 56 13.26 15.52 -11.64
C HIS A 56 14.57 16.23 -12.03
N GLN A 57 15.71 15.73 -11.59
CA GLN A 57 17.01 16.35 -11.95
C GLN A 57 17.59 15.85 -13.28
N SER A 58 17.05 14.79 -13.89
CA SER A 58 17.70 14.06 -14.97
C SER A 58 16.75 13.61 -16.08
N HIS A 59 15.72 14.37 -16.39
CA HIS A 59 14.75 13.96 -17.43
C HIS A 59 14.14 12.56 -17.17
N ASP A 60 13.83 12.27 -15.93
CA ASP A 60 13.30 10.99 -15.46
C ASP A 60 11.76 10.90 -15.53
N ALA A 61 11.12 11.87 -16.18
CA ALA A 61 9.64 11.91 -16.26
C ALA A 61 9.01 10.64 -16.88
N PHE A 62 9.74 9.93 -17.74
CA PHE A 62 9.26 8.70 -18.38
C PHE A 62 8.93 7.60 -17.35
N ILE A 63 9.59 7.56 -16.19
CA ILE A 63 9.32 6.56 -15.15
C ILE A 63 7.96 6.75 -14.46
N LYS A 64 7.24 7.87 -14.69
CA LYS A 64 5.82 8.00 -14.32
C LYS A 64 4.93 6.99 -15.04
N GLY A 65 5.33 6.55 -16.24
CA GLY A 65 4.61 5.53 -17.00
C GLY A 65 4.80 4.12 -16.49
N ILE A 66 5.67 3.90 -15.50
CA ILE A 66 5.88 2.60 -14.87
C ILE A 66 4.98 2.52 -13.64
N LEU A 67 3.87 1.79 -13.77
CA LEU A 67 2.94 1.56 -12.66
C LEU A 67 3.45 0.44 -11.77
N VAL A 68 3.25 0.59 -10.47
CA VAL A 68 3.63 -0.38 -9.46
C VAL A 68 2.43 -0.64 -8.55
N ILE A 69 2.10 -1.92 -8.40
CA ILE A 69 1.04 -2.37 -7.47
C ILE A 69 1.70 -3.30 -6.45
N PHE A 70 1.37 -3.15 -5.20
CA PHE A 70 1.88 -4.00 -4.13
C PHE A 70 0.94 -4.03 -2.93
N ASP A 71 1.07 -5.08 -2.11
CA ASP A 71 0.40 -5.14 -0.83
C ASP A 71 1.34 -4.65 0.28
N ILE A 72 0.81 -3.82 1.17
CA ILE A 72 1.55 -3.28 2.32
C ILE A 72 0.81 -3.60 3.62
N LYS A 73 1.54 -4.08 4.62
CA LYS A 73 1.03 -4.23 5.97
C LYS A 73 1.54 -3.09 6.85
N GLY A 74 0.62 -2.44 7.52
CA GLY A 74 0.92 -1.38 8.44
C GLY A 74 -0.13 -1.27 9.54
N ASN A 75 0.14 -0.45 10.52
CA ASN A 75 -0.74 -0.23 11.66
C ASN A 75 -1.31 1.20 11.68
N GLY A 76 -2.16 1.51 12.64
CA GLY A 76 -2.80 2.82 12.81
C GLY A 76 -1.84 3.97 13.16
N VAL A 77 -0.54 3.72 13.30
CA VAL A 77 0.51 4.75 13.36
C VAL A 77 1.06 5.01 11.96
N PHE A 78 1.39 3.95 11.23
CA PHE A 78 2.00 4.02 9.91
C PHE A 78 1.01 4.45 8.82
N MET A 79 -0.20 3.86 8.77
CA MET A 79 -1.14 4.09 7.66
C MET A 79 -1.53 5.56 7.45
N PRO A 80 -1.83 6.38 8.50
CA PRO A 80 -2.12 7.79 8.31
C PRO A 80 -0.93 8.59 7.76
N GLU A 81 0.29 8.25 8.14
CA GLU A 81 1.48 8.90 7.59
C GLU A 81 1.69 8.50 6.13
N PHE A 82 1.51 7.22 5.81
CA PHE A 82 1.59 6.73 4.43
C PHE A 82 0.55 7.39 3.52
N GLN A 83 -0.69 7.60 3.98
CA GLN A 83 -1.76 8.25 3.22
C GLN A 83 -1.48 9.73 2.90
N ARG A 84 -0.55 10.38 3.58
CA ARG A 84 -0.12 11.75 3.25
C ARG A 84 0.73 11.82 1.99
N TYR A 85 1.27 10.71 1.54
CA TYR A 85 1.92 10.62 0.23
C TYR A 85 0.83 10.55 -0.85
N HIS A 86 0.44 11.70 -1.41
CA HIS A 86 -0.65 11.86 -2.40
C HIS A 86 -0.46 11.07 -3.70
N PHE A 87 0.60 10.32 -3.81
CA PHE A 87 1.01 9.60 -5.02
C PHE A 87 0.98 8.08 -4.87
N ALA A 88 0.54 7.59 -3.71
CA ALA A 88 0.36 6.18 -3.43
C ALA A 88 -1.10 5.97 -3.02
N ASP A 89 -1.91 5.52 -3.98
CA ASP A 89 -3.34 5.34 -3.76
C ASP A 89 -3.62 3.98 -3.14
N ILE A 90 -4.37 3.98 -2.02
CA ILE A 90 -4.89 2.76 -1.44
C ILE A 90 -6.08 2.31 -2.28
N VAL A 91 -5.91 1.20 -3.00
CA VAL A 91 -6.98 0.58 -3.80
C VAL A 91 -8.05 -0.01 -2.88
N MET A 92 -7.61 -0.77 -1.87
CA MET A 92 -8.48 -1.37 -0.85
C MET A 92 -7.63 -1.75 0.36
N SER A 93 -8.20 -1.64 1.55
CA SER A 93 -7.59 -2.13 2.79
C SER A 93 -8.52 -3.08 3.53
N GLN A 94 -7.94 -3.89 4.42
CA GLN A 94 -8.74 -4.64 5.38
C GLN A 94 -9.55 -3.69 6.26
N SER A 95 -10.78 -4.04 6.53
CA SER A 95 -11.70 -3.22 7.31
C SER A 95 -11.73 -3.67 8.76
N THR A 96 -11.48 -2.76 9.69
CA THR A 96 -11.69 -3.02 11.12
C THR A 96 -13.16 -3.19 11.48
N MET A 97 -14.08 -2.64 10.67
CA MET A 97 -15.52 -2.75 10.92
C MET A 97 -16.09 -4.10 10.46
N HIS A 98 -15.60 -4.62 9.32
CA HIS A 98 -16.19 -5.84 8.71
C HIS A 98 -15.40 -7.11 9.00
N SER A 99 -14.15 -7.00 9.39
CA SER A 99 -13.26 -8.15 9.58
C SER A 99 -12.84 -8.38 11.03
N MET A 100 -13.49 -7.70 11.99
CA MET A 100 -13.11 -7.79 13.40
C MET A 100 -13.18 -9.23 13.93
N ASP A 101 -14.20 -10.01 13.53
CA ASP A 101 -14.31 -11.42 13.88
C ASP A 101 -13.01 -12.18 13.50
N LYS A 102 -12.54 -11.99 12.26
CA LYS A 102 -11.35 -12.66 11.75
C LYS A 102 -10.08 -12.22 12.49
N PHE A 103 -9.97 -10.95 12.87
CA PHE A 103 -8.83 -10.45 13.63
C PHE A 103 -8.78 -11.00 15.05
N MET A 104 -9.94 -11.10 15.72
CA MET A 104 -9.99 -11.47 17.14
C MET A 104 -10.03 -12.98 17.37
N THR A 105 -10.50 -13.77 16.38
CA THR A 105 -10.63 -15.24 16.49
C THR A 105 -9.56 -16.00 15.70
N SER A 106 -8.70 -15.32 14.94
CA SER A 106 -7.62 -16.00 14.22
C SER A 106 -6.54 -16.53 15.15
N ASP A 107 -5.84 -17.58 14.71
CA ASP A 107 -4.71 -18.16 15.43
C ASP A 107 -3.47 -17.26 15.41
N TYR A 108 -3.42 -16.26 14.51
CA TYR A 108 -2.31 -15.31 14.47
C TYR A 108 -2.60 -14.06 15.31
N ASP A 109 -1.56 -13.47 15.88
CA ASP A 109 -1.69 -12.21 16.62
C ASP A 109 -1.71 -11.02 15.64
N PRO A 110 -2.85 -10.30 15.52
CA PRO A 110 -2.96 -9.17 14.58
C PRO A 110 -2.31 -7.88 15.07
N PHE A 111 -1.69 -7.90 16.24
CA PHE A 111 -1.09 -6.73 16.85
C PHE A 111 0.42 -6.70 16.69
N THR A 112 0.99 -5.50 16.55
CA THR A 112 2.44 -5.34 16.62
C THR A 112 2.99 -5.79 17.97
N LYS A 113 4.24 -6.21 18.01
CA LYS A 113 4.94 -6.60 19.25
C LYS A 113 5.02 -5.50 20.31
N TYR A 114 4.70 -4.27 19.95
CA TYR A 114 4.72 -3.11 20.86
C TYR A 114 3.39 -2.88 21.59
N VAL A 115 2.33 -3.61 21.23
CA VAL A 115 1.06 -3.60 21.98
C VAL A 115 1.21 -4.48 23.21
N SER A 116 0.93 -3.91 24.38
CA SER A 116 1.02 -4.67 25.63
C SER A 116 -0.01 -5.79 25.70
N GLU A 117 0.30 -6.87 26.40
CA GLU A 117 -0.65 -7.99 26.57
C GLU A 117 -1.96 -7.57 27.26
N ASN A 118 -1.92 -6.58 28.15
CA ASN A 118 -3.12 -6.05 28.77
C ASN A 118 -4.01 -5.35 27.75
N THR A 119 -3.43 -4.55 26.86
CA THR A 119 -4.16 -3.87 25.77
C THR A 119 -4.77 -4.88 24.79
N LYS A 120 -4.05 -5.94 24.46
CA LYS A 120 -4.56 -7.01 23.59
C LYS A 120 -5.74 -7.74 24.25
N LYS A 121 -5.64 -8.04 25.56
CA LYS A 121 -6.72 -8.65 26.33
C LYS A 121 -7.96 -7.76 26.38
N GLU A 122 -7.78 -6.47 26.58
CA GLU A 122 -8.88 -5.50 26.59
C GLU A 122 -9.58 -5.42 25.22
N ALA A 123 -8.82 -5.36 24.13
CA ALA A 123 -9.38 -5.38 22.78
C ALA A 123 -10.21 -6.64 22.52
N ARG A 124 -9.73 -7.83 22.93
CA ARG A 124 -10.45 -9.08 22.82
C ARG A 124 -11.71 -9.11 23.71
N ALA A 125 -11.63 -8.62 24.94
CA ALA A 125 -12.79 -8.53 25.84
C ALA A 125 -13.87 -7.58 25.28
N ASN A 126 -13.49 -6.48 24.64
CA ASN A 126 -14.46 -5.59 23.98
C ASN A 126 -15.13 -6.28 22.78
N TYR A 127 -14.39 -7.08 22.02
CA TYR A 127 -14.96 -7.90 20.96
C TYR A 127 -15.94 -8.95 21.51
N GLU A 128 -15.61 -9.65 22.59
CA GLU A 128 -16.48 -10.65 23.24
C GLU A 128 -17.79 -10.00 23.73
N ARG A 129 -17.72 -8.80 24.32
CA ARG A 129 -18.91 -8.01 24.71
C ARG A 129 -19.80 -7.69 23.51
N TYR A 130 -19.19 -7.32 22.37
CA TYR A 130 -19.95 -7.08 21.14
C TYR A 130 -20.63 -8.36 20.62
N VAL A 131 -19.94 -9.50 20.64
CA VAL A 131 -20.52 -10.81 20.26
C VAL A 131 -21.69 -11.17 21.18
N GLU A 132 -21.57 -10.95 22.49
CA GLU A 132 -22.64 -11.20 23.43
C GLU A 132 -23.83 -10.26 23.23
N ALA A 133 -23.58 -8.98 22.99
CA ALA A 133 -24.64 -8.02 22.65
C ALA A 133 -25.41 -8.45 21.40
N LYS A 134 -24.74 -9.00 20.36
CA LYS A 134 -25.41 -9.53 19.16
C LYS A 134 -26.39 -10.64 19.47
N LYS A 135 -26.12 -11.51 20.44
CA LYS A 135 -27.02 -12.59 20.85
C LYS A 135 -28.28 -12.05 21.50
N SER A 136 -28.25 -10.90 22.15
CA SER A 136 -29.43 -10.30 22.80
C SER A 136 -30.50 -9.81 21.81
N GLY A 137 -30.13 -9.53 20.56
CA GLY A 137 -31.01 -8.92 19.55
C GLY A 137 -31.37 -7.45 19.80
N ASP A 138 -30.92 -6.86 20.90
CA ASP A 138 -31.15 -5.46 21.27
C ASP A 138 -30.24 -4.53 20.45
N LYS A 139 -30.84 -3.82 19.50
CA LYS A 139 -30.09 -2.95 18.55
C LYS A 139 -29.29 -1.88 19.26
N GLN A 140 -29.79 -1.31 20.35
CA GLN A 140 -29.08 -0.25 21.07
C GLN A 140 -27.83 -0.81 21.77
N LYS A 141 -27.95 -1.96 22.44
CA LYS A 141 -26.82 -2.64 23.07
C LYS A 141 -25.77 -3.08 22.06
N ILE A 142 -26.22 -3.58 20.90
CA ILE A 142 -25.32 -3.98 19.81
C ILE A 142 -24.52 -2.77 19.34
N TYR A 143 -25.20 -1.64 19.09
CA TYR A 143 -24.55 -0.41 18.64
C TYR A 143 -23.53 0.11 19.67
N GLU A 144 -23.93 0.22 20.94
CA GLU A 144 -23.03 0.67 22.00
C GLU A 144 -21.80 -0.23 22.15
N ALA A 145 -21.97 -1.54 22.15
CA ALA A 145 -20.87 -2.49 22.24
C ALA A 145 -19.94 -2.41 21.02
N PHE A 146 -20.48 -2.18 19.82
CA PHE A 146 -19.72 -1.97 18.60
C PHE A 146 -18.89 -0.70 18.68
N GLU A 147 -19.46 0.44 19.09
CA GLU A 147 -18.74 1.71 19.26
C GLU A 147 -17.60 1.57 20.29
N ILE A 148 -17.88 0.94 21.45
CA ILE A 148 -16.85 0.66 22.45
C ILE A 148 -15.72 -0.15 21.86
N MET A 149 -16.03 -1.22 21.11
CA MET A 149 -15.04 -2.08 20.48
C MET A 149 -14.16 -1.27 19.50
N VAL A 150 -14.77 -0.54 18.58
CA VAL A 150 -14.04 0.16 17.49
C VAL A 150 -13.19 1.31 18.04
N HIS A 151 -13.74 2.11 18.98
CA HIS A 151 -13.02 3.25 19.54
C HIS A 151 -11.88 2.87 20.50
N ASN A 152 -11.88 1.64 21.03
CA ASN A 152 -10.83 1.14 21.90
C ASN A 152 -9.85 0.16 21.21
N LEU A 153 -9.86 0.11 19.87
CA LEU A 153 -8.85 -0.65 19.13
C LEU A 153 -7.47 0.00 19.27
N PRO A 154 -6.44 -0.76 19.65
CA PRO A 154 -5.11 -0.20 19.74
C PRO A 154 -4.58 0.17 18.35
N ARG A 155 -3.91 1.31 18.24
CA ARG A 155 -3.25 1.76 17.00
C ARG A 155 -2.20 0.77 16.46
N GLY A 156 -1.79 -0.18 17.28
CA GLY A 156 -0.90 -1.25 16.90
C GLY A 156 -1.59 -2.44 16.20
N LEU A 157 -2.90 -2.38 15.91
CA LEU A 157 -3.56 -3.36 15.04
C LEU A 157 -2.99 -3.23 13.63
N GLU A 158 -2.52 -4.33 13.05
CA GLU A 158 -1.91 -4.38 11.71
C GLU A 158 -2.95 -4.76 10.67
N LEU A 159 -2.97 -4.02 9.57
CA LEU A 159 -3.87 -4.20 8.45
C LEU A 159 -3.07 -4.30 7.14
N TRP A 160 -3.53 -5.12 6.22
CA TRP A 160 -3.06 -5.14 4.84
C TRP A 160 -3.85 -4.15 3.99
N ALA A 161 -3.16 -3.52 3.07
CA ALA A 161 -3.76 -2.69 2.02
C ALA A 161 -3.05 -2.96 0.69
N THR A 162 -3.82 -2.99 -0.40
CA THR A 162 -3.27 -2.99 -1.76
C THR A 162 -3.11 -1.54 -2.20
N VAL A 163 -1.95 -1.21 -2.72
CA VAL A 163 -1.54 0.13 -3.12
C VAL A 163 -1.17 0.16 -4.60
N THR A 164 -1.56 1.20 -5.30
CA THR A 164 -1.07 1.53 -6.64
C THR A 164 -0.32 2.85 -6.63
N THR A 165 0.79 2.90 -7.35
CA THR A 165 1.64 4.08 -7.50
C THR A 165 2.43 4.00 -8.81
N ASN A 166 3.35 4.93 -9.04
CA ASN A 166 4.30 4.85 -10.13
C ASN A 166 5.76 4.94 -9.63
N TYR A 167 6.68 4.55 -10.49
CA TYR A 167 8.08 4.44 -10.11
C TYR A 167 8.71 5.80 -9.72
N LEU A 168 8.28 6.91 -10.37
CA LEU A 168 8.78 8.24 -10.00
C LEU A 168 8.38 8.61 -8.57
N GLN A 169 7.17 8.26 -8.16
CA GLN A 169 6.69 8.53 -6.81
C GLN A 169 7.43 7.70 -5.77
N LEU A 170 7.73 6.42 -6.07
CA LEU A 170 8.55 5.60 -5.18
C LEU A 170 9.93 6.22 -4.93
N LYS A 171 10.54 6.87 -5.93
CA LYS A 171 11.80 7.61 -5.76
C LYS A 171 11.69 8.78 -4.77
N THR A 172 10.50 9.35 -4.57
CA THR A 172 10.31 10.48 -3.64
C THR A 172 10.11 10.06 -2.19
N ILE A 173 9.88 8.77 -1.94
CA ILE A 173 9.64 8.22 -0.60
C ILE A 173 10.96 7.87 0.13
N VAL A 174 12.08 7.90 -0.55
CA VAL A 174 13.40 7.52 -0.02
C VAL A 174 14.02 8.67 0.77
#